data_b4c1cbb13430a5ca479bd1102112af10
#
_entry.id   b4c1cbb13430a5ca479bd1102112af10
#
_cell.length_a   1.000
_cell.length_b   1.000
_cell.length_c   1.000
_cell.angle_alpha   90.00
_cell.angle_beta   90.00
_cell.angle_gamma   90.00
#
_symmetry.space_group_name_H-M   'P 1'
#
loop_
_entity.id
_entity.type
_entity.pdbx_description
1 polymer ?
#
loop_
_entity_poly.entity_id
_entity_poly.type
_entity_poly.pdbx_seq_one_letter_code
_entity_poly.pdbx_strand_id
1 'polypeptide(L)'
;SRGLGDVHKRQFSSRQVATISAKCMLVEKIERKSDDMQSKLRAKLRQHEEDLSPIDAIFLYQLLSSIGEIADHAEKVAHRAQIIAAS
;
A
#
# COMPACT_ATOMS: atom_id res chain seq x y z
N SER A 1 -30.38 -23.52 9.50
CA SER A 1 -30.81 -22.17 9.67
C SER A 1 -30.30 -21.24 8.58
N ARG A 2 -31.04 -20.21 8.35
CA ARG A 2 -30.71 -19.25 7.31
C ARG A 2 -29.44 -18.48 7.58
N GLY A 3 -29.20 -18.13 8.83
CA GLY A 3 -28.02 -17.36 9.17
C GLY A 3 -26.72 -18.10 8.86
N LEU A 4 -26.69 -19.38 9.11
CA LEU A 4 -25.54 -20.20 8.78
C LEU A 4 -25.36 -20.37 7.28
N GLY A 5 -26.47 -20.50 6.53
CA GLY A 5 -26.42 -20.57 5.09
C GLY A 5 -25.90 -19.30 4.47
N ASP A 6 -26.30 -18.14 5.00
CA ASP A 6 -25.83 -16.85 4.54
C ASP A 6 -24.35 -16.64 4.82
N VAL A 7 -23.86 -17.07 5.97
CA VAL A 7 -22.43 -17.03 6.31
C VAL A 7 -21.62 -17.87 5.33
N HIS A 8 -22.07 -19.07 5.04
CA HIS A 8 -21.40 -19.94 4.06
C HIS A 8 -21.39 -19.35 2.66
N LYS A 9 -22.46 -18.70 2.25
CA LYS A 9 -22.54 -18.05 0.95
C LYS A 9 -21.59 -16.88 0.79
N ARG A 10 -21.16 -16.28 1.91
CA ARG A 10 -20.21 -15.16 1.91
C ARG A 10 -18.77 -15.59 1.95
N GLN A 11 -18.53 -16.87 2.15
CA GLN A 11 -17.17 -17.39 2.14
C GLN A 11 -16.60 -17.37 0.74
N PHE A 12 -15.35 -16.99 0.64
CA PHE A 12 -14.62 -17.03 -0.62
C PHE A 12 -14.24 -18.48 -0.95
N SER A 13 -14.28 -18.82 -2.22
CA SER A 13 -13.76 -20.10 -2.71
C SER A 13 -12.23 -20.11 -2.55
N SER A 14 -11.65 -21.32 -2.57
CA SER A 14 -10.19 -21.48 -2.53
C SER A 14 -9.50 -20.71 -3.64
N ARG A 15 -10.12 -20.66 -4.83
CA ARG A 15 -9.60 -19.92 -5.97
C ARG A 15 -9.60 -18.41 -5.72
N GLN A 16 -10.67 -17.91 -5.13
CA GLN A 16 -10.76 -16.48 -4.77
C GLN A 16 -9.76 -16.11 -3.70
N VAL A 17 -9.58 -16.93 -2.69
CA VAL A 17 -8.58 -16.72 -1.64
C VAL A 17 -7.18 -16.67 -2.24
N ALA A 18 -6.85 -17.60 -3.14
CA ALA A 18 -5.55 -17.63 -3.81
C ALA A 18 -5.33 -16.37 -4.65
N THR A 19 -6.36 -15.90 -5.34
CA THR A 19 -6.29 -14.68 -6.14
C THR A 19 -6.06 -13.46 -5.26
N ILE A 20 -6.78 -13.35 -4.15
CA ILE A 20 -6.62 -12.24 -3.20
C ILE A 20 -5.21 -12.24 -2.62
N SER A 21 -4.72 -13.41 -2.20
CA SER A 21 -3.37 -13.55 -1.66
C SER A 21 -2.30 -13.14 -2.66
N ALA A 22 -2.44 -13.55 -3.92
CA ALA A 22 -1.49 -13.19 -4.98
C ALA A 22 -1.47 -11.67 -5.22
N LYS A 23 -2.63 -11.03 -5.24
CA LYS A 23 -2.73 -9.59 -5.41
C LYS A 23 -2.19 -8.82 -4.20
N CYS A 24 -2.39 -9.34 -2.99
CA CYS A 24 -1.83 -8.76 -1.78
C CYS A 24 -0.31 -8.82 -1.77
N MET A 25 0.27 -9.92 -2.24
CA MET A 25 1.72 -10.03 -2.39
C MET A 25 2.26 -9.00 -3.38
N LEU A 26 1.50 -8.75 -4.45
CA LEU A 26 1.87 -7.72 -5.42
C LEU A 26 1.83 -6.32 -4.80
N VAL A 27 0.81 -6.01 -4.01
CA VAL A 27 0.71 -4.74 -3.28
C VAL A 27 1.89 -4.55 -2.33
N GLU A 28 2.27 -5.58 -1.59
CA GLU A 28 3.43 -5.54 -0.71
C GLU A 28 4.73 -5.26 -1.47
N LYS A 29 4.87 -5.88 -2.63
CA LYS A 29 6.04 -5.65 -3.49
C LYS A 29 6.09 -4.20 -3.99
N ILE A 30 4.96 -3.67 -4.41
CA ILE A 30 4.84 -2.28 -4.87
C ILE A 30 5.15 -1.32 -3.72
N GLU A 31 4.66 -1.61 -2.52
CA GLU A 31 4.92 -0.82 -1.32
C GLU A 31 6.42 -0.76 -1.01
N ARG A 32 7.12 -1.91 -1.04
CA ARG A 32 8.57 -1.95 -0.82
C ARG A 32 9.34 -1.16 -1.88
N LYS A 33 8.92 -1.25 -3.14
CA LYS A 33 9.53 -0.47 -4.23
C LYS A 33 9.28 1.03 -4.04
N SER A 34 8.09 1.39 -3.59
CA SER A 34 7.75 2.78 -3.30
C SER A 34 8.62 3.33 -2.18
N ASP A 35 8.81 2.57 -1.10
CA ASP A 35 9.67 2.98 0.01
C ASP A 35 11.12 3.20 -0.43
N ASP A 36 11.64 2.29 -1.23
CA ASP A 36 13.00 2.39 -1.76
C ASP A 36 13.16 3.63 -2.64
N MET A 37 12.20 3.85 -3.52
CA MET A 37 12.18 5.01 -4.40
C MET A 37 12.10 6.32 -3.62
N GLN A 38 11.24 6.38 -2.60
CA GLN A 38 11.11 7.54 -1.73
C GLN A 38 12.42 7.85 -1.01
N SER A 39 13.09 6.82 -0.48
CA SER A 39 14.39 7.00 0.18
C SER A 39 15.43 7.59 -0.77
N LYS A 40 15.49 7.09 -1.99
CA LYS A 40 16.41 7.59 -3.02
C LYS A 40 16.09 9.02 -3.43
N LEU A 41 14.81 9.33 -3.61
CA LEU A 41 14.39 10.68 -3.97
C LEU A 41 14.64 11.68 -2.85
N ARG A 42 14.43 11.29 -1.59
CA ARG A 42 14.72 12.15 -0.44
C ARG A 42 16.22 12.45 -0.35
N ALA A 43 17.05 11.46 -0.60
CA ALA A 43 18.50 11.63 -0.61
C ALA A 43 18.93 12.62 -1.71
N LYS A 44 18.38 12.47 -2.92
CA LYS A 44 18.64 13.39 -4.02
C LYS A 44 18.16 14.79 -3.72
N LEU A 45 16.96 14.91 -3.16
CA LEU A 45 16.39 16.20 -2.80
C LEU A 45 17.28 16.93 -1.78
N ARG A 46 17.79 16.22 -0.78
CA ARG A 46 18.71 16.82 0.19
C ARG A 46 20.01 17.30 -0.45
N GLN A 47 20.53 16.57 -1.42
CA GLN A 47 21.74 16.97 -2.14
C GLN A 47 21.55 18.25 -2.96
N HIS A 48 20.33 18.51 -3.41
CA HIS A 48 20.02 19.64 -4.30
C HIS A 48 19.11 20.69 -3.64
N GLU A 49 18.93 20.61 -2.34
CA GLU A 49 18.06 21.54 -1.59
C GLU A 49 18.41 22.99 -1.81
N GLU A 50 19.70 23.30 -1.89
CA GLU A 50 20.18 24.65 -2.06
C GLU A 50 19.82 25.24 -3.44
N ASP A 51 19.56 24.39 -4.42
CA ASP A 51 19.17 24.80 -5.76
C ASP A 51 17.67 25.10 -5.87
N LEU A 52 16.91 24.82 -4.81
CA LEU A 52 15.45 25.00 -4.77
C LEU A 52 15.09 26.13 -3.81
N SER A 53 13.97 26.78 -4.08
CA SER A 53 13.40 27.69 -3.08
C SER A 53 12.96 26.88 -1.86
N PRO A 54 12.98 27.45 -0.64
CA PRO A 54 12.50 26.72 0.54
C PRO A 54 11.07 26.20 0.41
N ILE A 55 10.20 26.96 -0.23
CA ILE A 55 8.80 26.58 -0.44
C ILE A 55 8.72 25.35 -1.35
N ASP A 56 9.49 25.33 -2.43
CA ASP A 56 9.50 24.19 -3.36
C ASP A 56 10.07 22.95 -2.70
N ALA A 57 11.13 23.09 -1.90
CA ALA A 57 11.73 21.98 -1.17
C ALA A 57 10.71 21.37 -0.19
N ILE A 58 10.02 22.20 0.58
CA ILE A 58 8.99 21.75 1.52
C ILE A 58 7.86 21.04 0.78
N PHE A 59 7.40 21.61 -0.32
CA PHE A 59 6.35 21.00 -1.13
C PHE A 59 6.74 19.61 -1.63
N LEU A 60 7.97 19.46 -2.12
CA LEU A 60 8.47 18.18 -2.62
C LEU A 60 8.57 17.14 -1.50
N TYR A 61 9.02 17.50 -0.31
CA TYR A 61 9.05 16.60 0.84
C TYR A 61 7.65 16.17 1.25
N GLN A 62 6.70 17.09 1.25
CA GLN A 62 5.31 16.79 1.56
C GLN A 62 4.70 15.85 0.52
N LEU A 63 5.02 16.06 -0.75
CA LEU A 63 4.56 15.18 -1.84
C LEU A 63 5.08 13.76 -1.65
N LEU A 64 6.35 13.60 -1.32
CA LEU A 64 6.95 12.29 -1.05
C LEU A 64 6.27 11.62 0.13
N SER A 65 5.99 12.37 1.20
CA SER A 65 5.27 11.85 2.36
C SER A 65 3.86 11.37 2.00
N SER A 66 3.15 12.11 1.17
CA SER A 66 1.81 11.73 0.71
C SER A 66 1.83 10.46 -0.11
N ILE A 67 2.81 10.29 -0.98
CA ILE A 67 2.99 9.05 -1.74
C ILE A 67 3.21 7.87 -0.80
N GLY A 68 4.04 8.05 0.22
CA GLY A 68 4.29 7.03 1.24
C GLY A 68 3.04 6.65 2.02
N GLU A 69 2.22 7.62 2.38
CA GLU A 69 0.96 7.38 3.08
C GLU A 69 -0.03 6.58 2.23
N ILE A 70 -0.12 6.89 0.95
CA ILE A 70 -0.98 6.15 0.01
C ILE A 70 -0.53 4.70 -0.10
N ALA A 71 0.75 4.46 -0.28
CA ALA A 71 1.30 3.12 -0.39
C ALA A 71 1.09 2.31 0.89
N ASP A 72 1.32 2.93 2.05
CA ASP A 72 1.10 2.32 3.36
C ASP A 72 -0.38 1.97 3.58
N HIS A 73 -1.27 2.87 3.20
CA HIS A 73 -2.71 2.64 3.30
C HIS A 73 -3.16 1.48 2.39
N ALA A 74 -2.65 1.41 1.18
CA ALA A 74 -2.94 0.32 0.26
C ALA A 74 -2.51 -1.03 0.85
N GLU A 75 -1.33 -1.09 1.48
CA GLU A 75 -0.85 -2.29 2.16
C GLU A 75 -1.77 -2.72 3.30
N LYS A 76 -2.23 -1.77 4.11
CA LYS A 76 -3.16 -2.04 5.21
C LYS A 76 -4.50 -2.59 4.70
N VAL A 77 -5.03 -2.02 3.62
CA VAL A 77 -6.26 -2.50 3.00
C VAL A 77 -6.07 -3.92 2.45
N ALA A 78 -4.96 -4.17 1.78
CA ALA A 78 -4.64 -5.50 1.25
C ALA A 78 -4.54 -6.53 2.38
N HIS A 79 -3.90 -6.18 3.49
CA HIS A 79 -3.78 -7.05 4.66
C HIS A 79 -5.15 -7.39 5.25
N ARG A 80 -6.04 -6.40 5.36
CA ARG A 80 -7.42 -6.62 5.82
C ARG A 80 -8.19 -7.54 4.87
N ALA A 81 -7.99 -7.37 3.57
CA ALA A 81 -8.63 -8.23 2.57
C ALA A 81 -8.19 -9.68 2.72
N GLN A 82 -6.92 -9.93 3.01
CA GLN A 82 -6.41 -11.27 3.29
C GLN A 82 -7.06 -11.87 4.53
N ILE A 83 -7.19 -11.08 5.60
CA ILE A 83 -7.82 -11.54 6.83
C ILE A 83 -9.28 -11.92 6.59
N ILE A 84 -10.02 -11.10 5.87
CA ILE A 84 -11.42 -11.36 5.54
C ILE A 84 -11.54 -12.62 4.66
N ALA A 85 -10.67 -12.78 3.69
CA ALA A 85 -10.70 -13.92 2.78
C ALA A 85 -10.35 -15.23 3.50
N ALA A 86 -9.53 -15.18 4.55
CA ALA A 86 -9.12 -16.34 5.32
C ALA A 86 -10.13 -16.73 6.41
N SER A 87 -11.11 -15.92 6.66
CA SER A 87 -12.14 -16.15 7.70
C SER A 87 -13.21 -17.21 7.28
#